data_8d10b80395c9f290b5c249c7f9251099
#
_entry.id   8d10b80395c9f290b5c249c7f9251099
#
_cell.length_a   1.000
_cell.length_b   1.000
_cell.length_c   1.000
_cell.angle_alpha   90.00
_cell.angle_beta   90.00
_cell.angle_gamma   90.00
#
_symmetry.space_group_name_H-M   'P 1'
#
loop_
_entity.id
_entity.type
_entity.pdbx_description
1 polymer ?
#
loop_
_entity_poly.entity_id
_entity_poly.type
_entity_poly.pdbx_seq_one_letter_code
_entity_poly.pdbx_strand_id
1 'polypeptide(L)'
;MRLRWIYIVCAMLFCACENLNYRSSVPNMPVHYTLNITREHPHFMVENGFQTIVVTSSIYEREYLGYAGLLIWTALDGQYHAADLGCPHCLKRHMPVEVDGLYAVCPICDEHYDLSYGYAIPTKGKTQEPLRKYQTILQQSATELTLRVIN
;
A
#
# COMPACT_ATOMS: atom_id res chain seq x y z
N MET A 1 -43.73 -27.31 8.20
CA MET A 1 -43.27 -26.23 9.12
C MET A 1 -41.76 -26.20 9.33
N ARG A 2 -41.06 -27.33 9.39
CA ARG A 2 -39.59 -27.38 9.61
C ARG A 2 -38.74 -26.82 8.47
N LEU A 3 -39.16 -26.95 7.23
CA LEU A 3 -38.39 -26.49 6.05
C LEU A 3 -38.30 -24.96 5.93
N ARG A 4 -39.31 -24.21 6.37
CA ARG A 4 -39.32 -22.74 6.37
C ARG A 4 -38.34 -22.12 7.36
N TRP A 5 -38.07 -22.78 8.45
CA TRP A 5 -37.08 -22.36 9.47
C TRP A 5 -35.65 -22.47 8.96
N ILE A 6 -35.35 -23.48 8.13
CA ILE A 6 -34.02 -23.69 7.56
C ILE A 6 -33.66 -22.54 6.60
N TYR A 7 -34.61 -22.06 5.80
CA TYR A 7 -34.38 -20.92 4.89
C TYR A 7 -34.15 -19.60 5.64
N ILE A 8 -34.81 -19.39 6.78
CA ILE A 8 -34.62 -18.18 7.60
C ILE A 8 -33.24 -18.20 8.26
N VAL A 9 -32.78 -19.33 8.75
CA VAL A 9 -31.44 -19.46 9.36
C VAL A 9 -30.34 -19.33 8.30
N CYS A 10 -30.51 -19.89 7.09
CA CYS A 10 -29.56 -19.69 5.98
C CYS A 10 -29.50 -18.22 5.52
N ALA A 11 -30.63 -17.50 5.48
CA ALA A 11 -30.66 -16.10 5.08
C ALA A 11 -29.95 -15.17 6.08
N MET A 12 -29.90 -15.52 7.36
CA MET A 12 -29.19 -14.74 8.38
C MET A 12 -27.66 -14.93 8.35
N LEU A 13 -27.16 -15.99 7.72
CA LEU A 13 -25.72 -16.25 7.62
C LEU A 13 -25.02 -15.46 6.50
N PHE A 14 -25.76 -14.84 5.60
CA PHE A 14 -25.19 -14.07 4.47
C PHE A 14 -25.04 -12.56 4.72
N CYS A 15 -25.38 -12.05 5.89
CA CYS A 15 -25.36 -10.61 6.19
C CYS A 15 -24.15 -10.15 7.01
N ALA A 16 -23.07 -10.94 7.12
CA ALA A 16 -21.84 -10.55 7.84
C ALA A 16 -20.74 -10.17 6.85
N CYS A 17 -21.00 -9.27 5.89
CA CYS A 17 -19.96 -8.45 5.28
C CYS A 17 -19.81 -7.20 6.14
N GLU A 18 -19.08 -7.29 7.25
CA GLU A 18 -18.50 -6.12 7.88
C GLU A 18 -17.49 -5.52 6.90
N ASN A 19 -17.82 -4.38 6.32
CA ASN A 19 -16.81 -3.49 5.76
C ASN A 19 -15.94 -3.06 6.95
N LEU A 20 -14.85 -3.78 7.15
CA LEU A 20 -13.76 -3.32 8.01
C LEU A 20 -13.22 -2.03 7.39
N ASN A 21 -13.84 -0.90 7.73
CA ASN A 21 -13.30 0.43 7.48
C ASN A 21 -12.04 0.54 8.36
N TYR A 22 -10.97 -0.06 7.86
CA TYR A 22 -9.68 -0.02 8.50
C TYR A 22 -9.17 1.43 8.50
N ARG A 23 -9.29 2.09 9.65
CA ARG A 23 -8.83 3.45 9.82
C ARG A 23 -7.36 3.42 10.21
N SER A 24 -6.50 3.75 9.25
CA SER A 24 -5.05 3.83 9.52
C SER A 24 -4.73 4.91 10.56
N SER A 25 -3.80 4.58 11.48
CA SER A 25 -3.23 5.52 12.45
C SER A 25 -2.36 6.58 11.77
N VAL A 26 -1.76 6.26 10.61
CA VAL A 26 -1.02 7.23 9.81
C VAL A 26 -1.98 8.31 9.31
N PRO A 27 -1.68 9.61 9.49
CA PRO A 27 -2.54 10.70 9.05
C PRO A 27 -2.87 10.65 7.55
N ASN A 28 -4.14 10.95 7.21
CA ASN A 28 -4.55 11.04 5.83
C ASN A 28 -4.09 12.37 5.22
N MET A 29 -2.95 12.36 4.56
CA MET A 29 -2.41 13.50 3.83
C MET A 29 -2.66 13.34 2.33
N PRO A 30 -2.82 14.42 1.57
CA PRO A 30 -3.05 14.34 0.13
C PRO A 30 -1.95 13.56 -0.59
N VAL A 31 -2.37 12.73 -1.56
CA VAL A 31 -1.46 12.04 -2.48
C VAL A 31 -1.91 12.26 -3.91
N HIS A 32 -1.02 12.78 -4.70
CA HIS A 32 -1.17 12.90 -6.14
C HIS A 32 0.20 12.83 -6.81
N TYR A 33 0.62 11.63 -7.15
CA TYR A 33 1.92 11.37 -7.77
C TYR A 33 1.75 10.60 -9.07
N THR A 34 2.50 10.98 -10.09
CA THR A 34 2.48 10.35 -11.40
C THR A 34 3.88 9.93 -11.79
N LEU A 35 4.04 8.64 -12.10
CA LEU A 35 5.29 8.01 -12.48
C LEU A 35 5.20 7.55 -13.92
N ASN A 36 6.15 7.94 -14.78
CA ASN A 36 6.28 7.38 -16.11
C ASN A 36 7.20 6.15 -16.07
N ILE A 37 6.56 4.97 -16.02
CA ILE A 37 7.29 3.69 -15.89
C ILE A 37 8.20 3.47 -17.09
N THR A 38 7.73 3.70 -18.32
CA THR A 38 8.49 3.43 -19.54
C THR A 38 9.76 4.24 -19.62
N ARG A 39 9.73 5.51 -19.22
CA ARG A 39 10.87 6.41 -19.35
C ARG A 39 11.80 6.41 -18.15
N GLU A 40 11.20 6.47 -16.93
CA GLU A 40 11.94 6.74 -15.72
C GLU A 40 12.33 5.45 -14.99
N HIS A 41 11.49 4.43 -15.10
CA HIS A 41 11.64 3.19 -14.35
C HIS A 41 11.33 1.93 -15.18
N PRO A 42 12.02 1.70 -16.33
CA PRO A 42 11.73 0.56 -17.19
C PRO A 42 11.92 -0.81 -16.52
N HIS A 43 12.69 -0.87 -15.45
CA HIS A 43 12.86 -2.08 -14.63
C HIS A 43 11.56 -2.54 -13.95
N PHE A 44 10.58 -1.64 -13.77
CA PHE A 44 9.23 -1.99 -13.27
C PHE A 44 8.39 -2.78 -14.28
N MET A 45 8.82 -2.82 -15.54
CA MET A 45 8.13 -3.57 -16.62
C MET A 45 8.59 -5.04 -16.70
N VAL A 46 9.57 -5.45 -15.90
CA VAL A 46 10.09 -6.82 -15.95
C VAL A 46 9.06 -7.74 -15.30
N GLU A 47 8.55 -8.69 -16.08
CA GLU A 47 7.64 -9.74 -15.58
C GLU A 47 8.33 -10.54 -14.48
N ASN A 48 7.59 -10.79 -13.39
CA ASN A 48 8.02 -11.56 -12.21
C ASN A 48 9.19 -10.96 -11.40
N GLY A 49 9.38 -9.64 -11.46
CA GLY A 49 10.38 -8.95 -10.66
C GLY A 49 9.76 -8.15 -9.51
N PHE A 50 10.13 -8.45 -8.26
CA PHE A 50 9.88 -7.53 -7.15
C PHE A 50 10.78 -6.31 -7.31
N GLN A 51 10.18 -5.13 -7.43
CA GLN A 51 10.89 -3.87 -7.59
C GLN A 51 10.26 -2.82 -6.69
N THR A 52 11.05 -1.90 -6.18
CA THR A 52 10.59 -0.83 -5.32
C THR A 52 11.11 0.54 -5.75
N ILE A 53 10.28 1.57 -5.55
CA ILE A 53 10.67 2.97 -5.67
C ILE A 53 10.27 3.67 -4.38
N VAL A 54 11.21 4.38 -3.79
CA VAL A 54 10.99 5.23 -2.63
C VAL A 54 11.00 6.69 -3.10
N VAL A 55 9.88 7.37 -2.89
CA VAL A 55 9.75 8.80 -3.21
C VAL A 55 9.68 9.59 -1.91
N THR A 56 10.78 10.21 -1.54
CA THR A 56 10.85 11.16 -0.43
C THR A 56 11.02 12.57 -0.99
N SER A 57 10.20 13.50 -0.55
CA SER A 57 10.22 14.84 -1.09
C SER A 57 11.46 15.64 -0.72
N SER A 58 11.97 16.44 -1.66
CA SER A 58 12.63 17.70 -1.33
C SER A 58 11.62 18.64 -0.64
N ILE A 59 12.11 19.62 0.10
CA ILE A 59 11.32 20.52 0.98
C ILE A 59 10.13 21.19 0.26
N TYR A 60 10.13 21.26 -1.07
CA TYR A 60 9.15 21.98 -1.90
C TYR A 60 8.00 21.12 -2.46
N GLU A 61 8.08 19.79 -2.44
CA GLU A 61 7.11 18.89 -3.07
C GLU A 61 6.27 18.07 -2.09
N ARG A 62 6.32 18.39 -0.80
CA ARG A 62 5.70 17.59 0.29
C ARG A 62 4.19 17.56 0.28
N GLU A 63 3.52 18.41 -0.48
CA GLU A 63 2.07 18.60 -0.35
C GLU A 63 1.24 17.46 -0.90
N TYR A 64 1.84 16.58 -1.72
CA TYR A 64 1.10 15.51 -2.42
C TYR A 64 1.74 14.12 -2.35
N LEU A 65 2.60 13.89 -1.36
CA LEU A 65 3.30 12.60 -1.18
C LEU A 65 2.87 11.87 0.10
N GLY A 66 1.72 12.18 0.67
CA GLY A 66 1.25 11.57 1.90
C GLY A 66 1.95 12.10 3.15
N TYR A 67 2.00 11.26 4.19
CA TYR A 67 2.53 11.64 5.50
C TYR A 67 4.06 11.63 5.56
N ALA A 68 4.71 10.55 5.15
CA ALA A 68 6.17 10.39 5.24
C ALA A 68 6.86 10.20 3.89
N GLY A 69 6.12 10.15 2.80
CA GLY A 69 6.56 9.83 1.45
C GLY A 69 5.86 8.61 0.90
N LEU A 70 6.21 8.23 -0.33
CA LEU A 70 5.59 7.10 -1.03
C LEU A 70 6.57 5.94 -1.18
N LEU A 71 6.10 4.74 -0.87
CA LEU A 71 6.66 3.48 -1.30
C LEU A 71 5.79 2.95 -2.45
N ILE A 72 6.37 2.76 -3.62
CA ILE A 72 5.74 2.16 -4.78
C ILE A 72 6.48 0.87 -5.10
N TRP A 73 5.75 -0.22 -5.31
CA TRP A 73 6.38 -1.50 -5.62
C TRP A 73 5.54 -2.36 -6.57
N THR A 74 6.21 -3.26 -7.29
CA THR A 74 5.58 -4.40 -7.93
C THR A 74 5.62 -5.59 -7.00
N ALA A 75 4.46 -6.17 -6.67
CA ALA A 75 4.41 -7.36 -5.85
C ALA A 75 4.70 -8.62 -6.71
N LEU A 76 4.80 -9.78 -6.05
CA LEU A 76 5.05 -11.06 -6.73
C LEU A 76 3.89 -11.50 -7.65
N ASP A 77 2.72 -10.90 -7.50
CA ASP A 77 1.56 -11.08 -8.38
C ASP A 77 1.61 -10.21 -9.64
N GLY A 78 2.68 -9.43 -9.81
CA GLY A 78 2.87 -8.51 -10.94
C GLY A 78 2.04 -7.23 -10.88
N GLN A 79 1.33 -6.97 -9.78
CA GLN A 79 0.52 -5.77 -9.60
C GLN A 79 1.34 -4.62 -9.00
N TYR A 80 0.96 -3.40 -9.35
CA TYR A 80 1.54 -2.19 -8.78
C TYR A 80 0.81 -1.76 -7.53
N HIS A 81 1.55 -1.51 -6.48
CA HIS A 81 1.03 -1.08 -5.19
C HIS A 81 1.73 0.19 -4.72
N ALA A 82 1.05 0.94 -3.86
CA ALA A 82 1.62 2.10 -3.21
C ALA A 82 1.16 2.21 -1.76
N ALA A 83 2.07 2.65 -0.88
CA ALA A 83 1.79 2.91 0.52
C ALA A 83 2.55 4.14 1.03
N ASP A 84 2.11 4.67 2.17
CA ASP A 84 2.86 5.67 2.92
C ASP A 84 4.10 5.04 3.56
N LEU A 85 5.19 5.78 3.57
CA LEU A 85 6.41 5.39 4.27
C LEU A 85 6.33 5.58 5.79
N GLY A 86 5.21 6.13 6.29
CA GLY A 86 4.98 6.32 7.72
C GLY A 86 4.69 5.00 8.44
N CYS A 87 5.50 4.67 9.43
CA CYS A 87 5.24 3.54 10.31
C CYS A 87 4.00 3.81 11.18
N PRO A 88 2.95 2.97 11.13
CA PRO A 88 1.74 3.14 11.95
C PRO A 88 1.98 3.09 13.45
N HIS A 89 3.00 2.37 13.90
CA HIS A 89 3.34 2.25 15.31
C HIS A 89 4.07 3.50 15.85
N CYS A 90 5.10 3.97 15.14
CA CYS A 90 5.93 5.08 15.60
C CYS A 90 5.39 6.46 15.26
N LEU A 91 4.69 6.60 14.15
CA LEU A 91 4.17 7.85 13.60
C LEU A 91 5.23 8.96 13.47
N LYS A 92 6.46 8.58 13.11
CA LYS A 92 7.58 9.51 12.94
C LYS A 92 7.76 9.89 11.47
N ARG A 93 7.25 11.07 11.09
CA ARG A 93 7.27 11.56 9.72
C ARG A 93 8.65 11.65 9.09
N HIS A 94 9.66 12.00 9.87
CA HIS A 94 11.03 12.20 9.41
C HIS A 94 11.91 10.94 9.46
N MET A 95 11.32 9.83 9.87
CA MET A 95 11.97 8.52 9.95
C MET A 95 11.08 7.51 9.21
N PRO A 96 11.10 7.57 7.86
CA PRO A 96 10.31 6.67 7.03
C PRO A 96 10.77 5.22 7.21
N VAL A 97 9.90 4.27 6.88
CA VAL A 97 10.32 2.88 6.74
C VAL A 97 11.30 2.74 5.59
N GLU A 98 12.24 1.84 5.73
CA GLU A 98 13.25 1.51 4.74
C GLU A 98 12.94 0.16 4.09
N VAL A 99 13.33 -0.01 2.83
CA VAL A 99 13.09 -1.27 2.11
C VAL A 99 14.29 -2.18 2.27
N ASP A 100 14.03 -3.40 2.77
CA ASP A 100 14.99 -4.48 2.89
C ASP A 100 14.42 -5.75 2.24
N GLY A 101 14.84 -6.05 1.02
CA GLY A 101 14.30 -7.14 0.23
C GLY A 101 12.79 -7.03 0.03
N LEU A 102 12.04 -8.04 0.48
CA LEU A 102 10.57 -8.08 0.39
C LEU A 102 9.87 -7.38 1.57
N TYR A 103 10.61 -6.68 2.43
CA TYR A 103 10.06 -6.05 3.61
C TYR A 103 10.27 -4.54 3.60
N ALA A 104 9.31 -3.81 4.16
CA ALA A 104 9.52 -2.46 4.63
C ALA A 104 9.76 -2.51 6.14
N VAL A 105 10.87 -1.94 6.61
CA VAL A 105 11.33 -2.04 8.00
C VAL A 105 11.38 -0.65 8.63
N CYS A 106 10.81 -0.49 9.81
CA CYS A 106 10.91 0.75 10.55
C CYS A 106 12.24 0.83 11.31
N PRO A 107 13.10 1.83 11.03
CA PRO A 107 14.42 1.92 11.69
C PRO A 107 14.32 2.29 13.18
N ILE A 108 13.15 2.70 13.68
CA ILE A 108 12.96 3.10 15.09
C ILE A 108 12.46 1.94 15.95
N CYS A 109 11.45 1.20 15.49
CA CYS A 109 10.77 0.20 16.31
C CYS A 109 10.93 -1.23 15.78
N ASP A 110 11.66 -1.40 14.68
CA ASP A 110 11.92 -2.71 14.06
C ASP A 110 10.62 -3.47 13.68
N GLU A 111 9.57 -2.71 13.33
CA GLU A 111 8.36 -3.27 12.72
C GLU A 111 8.67 -3.63 11.26
N HIS A 112 8.30 -4.84 10.84
CA HIS A 112 8.49 -5.34 9.48
C HIS A 112 7.14 -5.52 8.79
N TYR A 113 7.03 -5.04 7.56
CA TYR A 113 5.82 -5.11 6.74
C TYR A 113 6.12 -5.89 5.46
N ASP A 114 5.38 -6.97 5.21
CA ASP A 114 5.55 -7.83 4.04
C ASP A 114 4.95 -7.17 2.79
N LEU A 115 5.78 -6.97 1.78
CA LEU A 115 5.42 -6.37 0.50
C LEU A 115 5.13 -7.40 -0.60
N SER A 116 5.30 -8.69 -0.32
CA SER A 116 5.26 -9.77 -1.33
C SER A 116 3.96 -9.78 -2.15
N TYR A 117 2.81 -9.53 -1.52
CA TYR A 117 1.49 -9.61 -2.15
C TYR A 117 0.69 -8.31 -2.09
N GLY A 118 1.37 -7.18 -1.96
CA GLY A 118 0.75 -5.86 -2.04
C GLY A 118 -0.10 -5.43 -0.86
N TYR A 119 -0.11 -6.17 0.25
CA TYR A 119 -0.90 -5.81 1.44
C TYR A 119 -0.12 -5.00 2.46
N ALA A 120 1.21 -5.04 2.44
CA ALA A 120 2.10 -4.38 3.39
C ALA A 120 1.71 -4.66 4.85
N ILE A 121 1.39 -5.93 5.16
CA ILE A 121 0.96 -6.37 6.50
C ILE A 121 2.15 -6.52 7.45
N PRO A 122 1.97 -6.23 8.75
CA PRO A 122 3.03 -6.44 9.73
C PRO A 122 3.29 -7.92 9.94
N THR A 123 4.56 -8.31 9.92
CA THR A 123 5.04 -9.68 10.15
C THR A 123 5.92 -9.80 11.38
N LYS A 124 6.49 -8.69 11.84
CA LYS A 124 7.29 -8.60 13.05
C LYS A 124 7.03 -7.26 13.73
N GLY A 125 6.96 -7.26 15.05
CA GLY A 125 6.77 -6.07 15.87
C GLY A 125 5.52 -6.16 16.74
N LYS A 126 4.96 -5.03 17.12
CA LYS A 126 3.85 -4.91 18.07
C LYS A 126 2.54 -4.49 17.40
N THR A 127 2.62 -3.84 16.24
CA THR A 127 1.42 -3.40 15.53
C THR A 127 0.74 -4.55 14.79
N GLN A 128 -0.58 -4.44 14.66
CA GLN A 128 -1.37 -5.28 13.75
C GLN A 128 -1.79 -4.48 12.51
N GLU A 129 -1.38 -3.22 12.46
CA GLU A 129 -1.78 -2.29 11.42
C GLU A 129 -0.82 -2.36 10.22
N PRO A 130 -1.31 -2.60 8.97
CA PRO A 130 -0.49 -2.53 7.77
C PRO A 130 -0.08 -1.09 7.47
N LEU A 131 0.88 -0.91 6.58
CA LEU A 131 1.18 0.42 6.04
C LEU A 131 -0.07 1.00 5.38
N ARG A 132 -0.24 2.33 5.48
CA ARG A 132 -1.35 3.03 4.83
C ARG A 132 -1.23 2.90 3.33
N LYS A 133 -2.17 2.19 2.70
CA LYS A 133 -2.20 1.99 1.25
C LYS A 133 -2.83 3.18 0.53
N TYR A 134 -2.37 3.38 -0.69
CA TYR A 134 -2.92 4.32 -1.65
C TYR A 134 -3.44 3.61 -2.88
N GLN A 135 -4.36 4.25 -3.59
CA GLN A 135 -4.87 3.73 -4.84
C GLN A 135 -3.84 3.91 -5.97
N THR A 136 -3.64 2.86 -6.76
CA THR A 136 -2.80 2.89 -7.95
C THR A 136 -3.68 2.75 -9.19
N ILE A 137 -3.45 3.61 -10.17
CA ILE A 137 -4.17 3.62 -11.46
C ILE A 137 -3.13 3.52 -12.56
N LEU A 138 -3.11 2.38 -13.25
CA LEU A 138 -2.25 2.16 -14.40
C LEU A 138 -2.93 2.70 -15.66
N GLN A 139 -2.22 3.56 -16.38
CA GLN A 139 -2.66 4.12 -17.66
C GLN A 139 -1.65 3.72 -18.75
N GLN A 140 -2.15 3.04 -19.77
CA GLN A 140 -1.36 2.62 -20.92
C GLN A 140 -1.76 3.41 -22.16
N SER A 141 -0.79 4.03 -22.79
CA SER A 141 -0.90 4.61 -24.14
C SER A 141 -0.15 3.74 -25.15
N ALA A 142 -0.15 4.12 -26.41
CA ALA A 142 0.57 3.37 -27.47
C ALA A 142 2.10 3.27 -27.22
N THR A 143 2.67 4.24 -26.50
CA THR A 143 4.13 4.36 -26.30
C THR A 143 4.57 4.45 -24.85
N GLU A 144 3.64 4.66 -23.93
CA GLU A 144 3.98 4.95 -22.52
C GLU A 144 3.06 4.22 -21.55
N LEU A 145 3.66 3.72 -20.49
CA LEU A 145 3.00 3.19 -19.32
C LEU A 145 3.21 4.15 -18.15
N THR A 146 2.11 4.64 -17.59
CA THR A 146 2.12 5.62 -16.51
C THR A 146 1.34 5.09 -15.32
N LEU A 147 1.89 5.23 -14.12
CA LEU A 147 1.26 4.88 -12.86
C LEU A 147 0.88 6.15 -12.10
N ARG A 148 -0.40 6.31 -11.79
CA ARG A 148 -0.87 7.37 -10.90
C ARG A 148 -1.15 6.81 -9.52
N VAL A 149 -0.67 7.49 -8.50
CA VAL A 149 -0.92 7.20 -7.08
C VAL A 149 -1.78 8.32 -6.50
N ILE A 150 -2.91 7.96 -5.92
CA ILE A 150 -3.87 8.89 -5.32
C ILE A 150 -4.46 8.31 -4.02
N ASN A 151 -5.03 9.16 -3.17
CA ASN A 151 -5.83 8.75 -2.01
C ASN A 151 -7.28 9.18 -2.12
#